data_03dc792f1bd7c9fcef4a3393fccaf920
#
_entry.id   03dc792f1bd7c9fcef4a3393fccaf920
#
_cell.length_a   1.000
_cell.length_b   1.000
_cell.length_c   1.000
_cell.angle_alpha   90.00
_cell.angle_beta   90.00
_cell.angle_gamma   90.00
#
_symmetry.space_group_name_H-M   'P 1'
#
loop_
_entity.id
_entity.type
_entity.pdbx_description
1 polymer ?
#
loop_
_entity_poly.entity_id
_entity_poly.type
_entity_poly.pdbx_seq_one_letter_code
_entity_poly.pdbx_strand_id
1 'polypeptide(L)'
;MLINALCTMQAQETANSRQARRIFNSAYQQVFGEKGATLHYDVNITGLYKTHGTIWYKGKKSKFEDAKMNSWNDGQIVYTVKKKKHEVEIHNAKNNKSDKYSQKFKFDPENYTYSVAQAEGGLMVTLKLIKGRKGMKEIHALLERNTYRPISVRIKIAFIWTTIKISDFQSGGITDEMLRFPKEQYRDYKYVDKR
;
A
#
# COMPACT_ATOMS: atom_id res chain seq x y z
N MET A 1 44.91 -31.80 -1.40
CA MET A 1 43.92 -31.04 -0.61
C MET A 1 43.38 -29.97 -1.52
N LEU A 2 42.25 -30.25 -2.20
CA LEU A 2 41.62 -29.33 -3.16
C LEU A 2 40.57 -28.49 -2.40
N ILE A 3 40.84 -27.21 -2.26
CA ILE A 3 39.89 -26.23 -1.67
C ILE A 3 38.87 -25.86 -2.77
N ASN A 4 37.69 -26.43 -2.70
CA ASN A 4 36.53 -25.98 -3.51
C ASN A 4 36.07 -24.62 -3.00
N ALA A 5 36.50 -23.54 -3.65
CA ALA A 5 35.90 -22.22 -3.46
C ALA A 5 34.50 -22.24 -4.09
N LEU A 6 33.48 -22.40 -3.26
CA LEU A 6 32.10 -22.14 -3.63
C LEU A 6 31.95 -20.61 -3.84
N CYS A 7 32.18 -20.14 -5.07
CA CYS A 7 31.73 -18.82 -5.50
C CYS A 7 30.20 -18.80 -5.47
N THR A 8 29.61 -18.24 -4.43
CA THR A 8 28.21 -17.83 -4.47
C THR A 8 28.09 -16.70 -5.46
N MET A 9 27.70 -17.03 -6.71
CA MET A 9 27.29 -16.03 -7.70
C MET A 9 26.02 -15.32 -7.16
N GLN A 10 26.22 -14.25 -6.40
CA GLN A 10 25.18 -13.25 -6.24
C GLN A 10 24.95 -12.67 -7.63
N ALA A 11 23.79 -12.95 -8.22
CA ALA A 11 23.40 -12.37 -9.51
C ALA A 11 23.49 -10.85 -9.37
N GLN A 12 24.45 -10.25 -10.10
CA GLN A 12 24.69 -8.81 -10.06
C GLN A 12 23.43 -8.09 -10.53
N GLU A 13 22.88 -7.22 -9.70
CA GLU A 13 21.67 -6.46 -9.99
C GLU A 13 21.87 -5.64 -11.28
N THR A 14 20.99 -5.81 -12.26
CA THR A 14 21.10 -5.14 -13.58
C THR A 14 20.92 -3.62 -13.44
N ALA A 15 21.43 -2.85 -14.40
CA ALA A 15 21.23 -1.39 -14.46
C ALA A 15 19.73 -1.04 -14.46
N ASN A 16 18.90 -1.80 -15.20
CA ASN A 16 17.44 -1.64 -15.23
C ASN A 16 16.82 -1.90 -13.85
N SER A 17 17.24 -2.95 -13.16
CA SER A 17 16.72 -3.27 -11.82
C SER A 17 17.06 -2.17 -10.81
N ARG A 18 18.29 -1.66 -10.80
CA ARG A 18 18.70 -0.54 -9.95
C ARG A 18 17.90 0.73 -10.25
N GLN A 19 17.68 1.03 -11.54
CA GLN A 19 16.85 2.16 -11.94
C GLN A 19 15.40 1.98 -11.49
N ALA A 20 14.82 0.82 -11.71
CA ALA A 20 13.44 0.50 -11.29
C ALA A 20 13.26 0.64 -9.78
N ARG A 21 14.21 0.13 -8.99
CA ARG A 21 14.18 0.25 -7.52
C ARG A 21 14.23 1.72 -7.08
N ARG A 22 15.09 2.56 -7.69
CA ARG A 22 15.15 4.00 -7.39
C ARG A 22 13.84 4.72 -7.69
N ILE A 23 13.27 4.47 -8.87
CA ILE A 23 11.99 5.06 -9.30
C ILE A 23 10.87 4.65 -8.33
N PHE A 24 10.78 3.35 -8.03
CA PHE A 24 9.77 2.83 -7.10
C PHE A 24 9.92 3.43 -5.70
N ASN A 25 11.14 3.49 -5.17
CA ASN A 25 11.40 4.08 -3.85
C ASN A 25 11.02 5.56 -3.82
N SER A 26 11.28 6.32 -4.88
CA SER A 26 10.84 7.71 -4.99
C SER A 26 9.31 7.83 -4.93
N ALA A 27 8.58 7.02 -5.70
CA ALA A 27 7.12 6.98 -5.66
C ALA A 27 6.60 6.55 -4.28
N TYR A 28 7.21 5.53 -3.68
CA TYR A 28 6.86 5.02 -2.36
C TYR A 28 7.01 6.11 -1.28
N GLN A 29 8.11 6.86 -1.31
CA GLN A 29 8.34 7.97 -0.36
C GLN A 29 7.36 9.12 -0.55
N GLN A 30 6.90 9.39 -1.77
CA GLN A 30 5.87 10.39 -2.01
C GLN A 30 4.53 10.00 -1.35
N VAL A 31 4.19 8.71 -1.29
CA VAL A 31 2.94 8.21 -0.70
C VAL A 31 3.07 7.99 0.81
N PHE A 32 4.11 7.27 1.23
CA PHE A 32 4.24 6.76 2.60
C PHE A 32 5.29 7.48 3.45
N GLY A 33 5.97 8.49 2.88
CA GLY A 33 6.99 9.27 3.59
C GLY A 33 6.43 10.18 4.68
N GLU A 34 7.32 10.86 5.38
CA GLU A 34 6.98 11.72 6.52
C GLU A 34 6.14 12.95 6.14
N LYS A 35 6.25 13.44 4.91
CA LYS A 35 5.42 14.55 4.42
C LYS A 35 3.96 14.15 4.23
N GLY A 36 3.72 12.86 4.08
CA GLY A 36 2.43 12.29 3.83
C GLY A 36 1.92 12.52 2.41
N ALA A 37 0.75 11.95 2.13
CA ALA A 37 0.04 12.14 0.87
C ALA A 37 -1.47 11.95 1.04
N THR A 38 -2.24 12.60 0.18
CA THR A 38 -3.65 12.31 -0.07
C THR A 38 -3.79 11.72 -1.46
N LEU A 39 -4.66 10.74 -1.61
CA LEU A 39 -5.03 10.19 -2.91
C LEU A 39 -6.48 9.70 -2.91
N HIS A 40 -7.14 9.84 -4.06
CA HIS A 40 -8.37 9.11 -4.34
C HIS A 40 -8.02 7.79 -5.03
N TYR A 41 -8.74 6.73 -4.65
CA TYR A 41 -8.58 5.42 -5.27
C TYR A 41 -9.91 4.92 -5.82
N ASP A 42 -9.83 4.18 -6.93
CA ASP A 42 -10.92 3.38 -7.48
C ASP A 42 -10.41 1.96 -7.67
N VAL A 43 -11.06 1.02 -6.99
CA VAL A 43 -10.75 -0.41 -7.07
C VAL A 43 -11.91 -1.12 -7.74
N ASN A 44 -11.59 -1.86 -8.80
CA ASN A 44 -12.55 -2.72 -9.49
C ASN A 44 -11.96 -4.12 -9.64
N ILE A 45 -12.50 -5.07 -8.90
CA ILE A 45 -12.24 -6.49 -9.08
C ILE A 45 -13.43 -7.04 -9.85
N THR A 46 -13.28 -7.25 -11.15
CA THR A 46 -14.35 -7.65 -12.07
C THR A 46 -15.19 -8.80 -11.51
N GLY A 47 -16.49 -8.54 -11.37
CA GLY A 47 -17.46 -9.52 -10.85
C GLY A 47 -17.44 -9.78 -9.34
N LEU A 48 -16.50 -9.16 -8.57
CA LEU A 48 -16.34 -9.44 -7.14
C LEU A 48 -16.54 -8.22 -6.25
N TYR A 49 -15.89 -7.11 -6.55
CA TYR A 49 -15.85 -5.97 -5.63
C TYR A 49 -15.55 -4.66 -6.37
N LYS A 50 -16.32 -3.63 -6.04
CA LYS A 50 -16.11 -2.26 -6.49
C LYS A 50 -16.10 -1.32 -5.30
N THR A 51 -15.08 -0.51 -5.15
CA THR A 51 -15.05 0.56 -4.14
C THR A 51 -14.19 1.71 -4.59
N HIS A 52 -14.50 2.89 -4.10
CA HIS A 52 -13.72 4.11 -4.27
C HIS A 52 -13.71 4.88 -2.96
N GLY A 53 -12.72 5.70 -2.77
CA GLY A 53 -12.60 6.51 -1.56
C GLY A 53 -11.34 7.35 -1.55
N THR A 54 -11.04 7.92 -0.38
CA THR A 54 -9.86 8.74 -0.14
C THR A 54 -9.01 8.13 0.93
N ILE A 55 -7.71 8.18 0.73
CA ILE A 55 -6.72 7.76 1.72
C ILE A 55 -5.76 8.91 1.99
N TRP A 56 -5.42 9.09 3.26
CA TRP A 56 -4.37 9.98 3.74
C TRP A 56 -3.32 9.13 4.43
N TYR A 57 -2.07 9.30 4.04
CA TYR A 57 -0.92 8.62 4.65
C TYR A 57 0.06 9.62 5.24
N LYS A 58 0.72 9.26 6.35
CA LYS A 58 1.89 9.95 6.91
C LYS A 58 2.71 8.97 7.73
N GLY A 59 3.81 8.50 7.19
CA GLY A 59 4.61 7.47 7.83
C GLY A 59 3.80 6.20 8.11
N LYS A 60 3.66 5.84 9.40
CA LYS A 60 2.87 4.68 9.84
C LYS A 60 1.39 4.99 10.08
N LYS A 61 1.01 6.26 10.00
CA LYS A 61 -0.37 6.70 10.24
C LYS A 61 -1.15 6.75 8.94
N SER A 62 -2.44 6.49 9.02
CA SER A 62 -3.33 6.62 7.86
C SER A 62 -4.77 6.90 8.28
N LYS A 63 -5.48 7.56 7.38
CA LYS A 63 -6.93 7.70 7.41
C LYS A 63 -7.49 7.21 6.09
N PHE A 64 -8.60 6.52 6.16
CA PHE A 64 -9.30 5.95 5.01
C PHE A 64 -10.78 6.29 5.10
N GLU A 65 -11.36 6.72 4.01
CA GLU A 65 -12.80 7.00 3.93
C GLU A 65 -13.39 6.46 2.63
N ASP A 66 -14.45 5.66 2.75
CA ASP A 66 -15.31 5.27 1.64
C ASP A 66 -16.80 5.34 2.01
N ALA A 67 -17.66 4.92 1.11
CA ALA A 67 -19.11 4.93 1.34
C ALA A 67 -19.57 3.99 2.47
N LYS A 68 -18.82 2.93 2.77
CA LYS A 68 -19.20 1.87 3.72
C LYS A 68 -18.53 2.02 5.08
N MET A 69 -17.29 2.48 5.09
CA MET A 69 -16.47 2.53 6.30
C MET A 69 -15.48 3.69 6.30
N ASN A 70 -15.12 4.15 7.49
CA ASN A 70 -13.97 5.01 7.71
C ASN A 70 -13.01 4.30 8.65
N SER A 71 -11.70 4.55 8.49
CA SER A 71 -10.70 3.98 9.39
C SER A 71 -9.60 4.99 9.70
N TRP A 72 -9.12 4.96 10.93
CA TRP A 72 -7.97 5.75 11.40
C TRP A 72 -6.96 4.81 12.02
N ASN A 73 -5.73 4.91 11.58
CA ASN A 73 -4.59 4.17 12.11
C ASN A 73 -3.55 5.18 12.61
N ASP A 74 -3.29 5.21 13.91
CA ASP A 74 -2.28 6.07 14.54
C ASP A 74 -0.88 5.43 14.62
N GLY A 75 -0.73 4.20 14.11
CA GLY A 75 0.48 3.39 14.17
C GLY A 75 0.48 2.39 15.34
N GLN A 76 -0.44 2.52 16.31
CA GLN A 76 -0.62 1.61 17.44
C GLN A 76 -2.04 1.02 17.47
N ILE A 77 -3.03 1.86 17.26
CA ILE A 77 -4.45 1.52 17.31
C ILE A 77 -5.09 1.84 15.95
N VAL A 78 -5.99 0.96 15.53
CA VAL A 78 -6.85 1.17 14.37
C VAL A 78 -8.30 1.28 14.83
N TYR A 79 -8.95 2.40 14.54
CA TYR A 79 -10.38 2.59 14.69
C TYR A 79 -11.05 2.35 13.33
N THR A 80 -12.02 1.45 13.25
CA THR A 80 -12.79 1.18 12.04
C THR A 80 -14.26 1.43 12.29
N VAL A 81 -14.80 2.46 11.65
CA VAL A 81 -16.21 2.84 11.73
C VAL A 81 -16.99 2.11 10.65
N LYS A 82 -17.90 1.24 11.04
CA LYS A 82 -18.83 0.54 10.14
C LYS A 82 -20.14 1.32 10.07
N LYS A 83 -20.28 2.18 9.06
CA LYS A 83 -21.39 3.16 8.95
C LYS A 83 -22.78 2.50 9.08
N LYS A 84 -23.03 1.41 8.34
CA LYS A 84 -24.32 0.70 8.35
C LYS A 84 -24.65 0.03 9.69
N LYS A 85 -23.63 -0.32 10.48
CA LYS A 85 -23.80 -1.02 11.77
C LYS A 85 -23.84 -0.07 12.96
N HIS A 86 -23.54 1.22 12.74
CA HIS A 86 -23.30 2.19 13.81
C HIS A 86 -22.30 1.66 14.85
N GLU A 87 -21.19 1.08 14.38
CA GLU A 87 -20.20 0.39 15.21
C GLU A 87 -18.80 0.92 14.94
N VAL A 88 -18.03 1.11 16.02
CA VAL A 88 -16.59 1.41 15.99
C VAL A 88 -15.84 0.22 16.52
N GLU A 89 -15.10 -0.46 15.66
CA GLU A 89 -14.18 -1.53 16.08
C GLU A 89 -12.81 -0.95 16.38
N ILE A 90 -12.19 -1.41 17.48
CA ILE A 90 -10.85 -1.01 17.93
C ILE A 90 -9.93 -2.21 17.79
N HIS A 91 -8.81 -2.05 17.08
CA HIS A 91 -7.83 -3.10 16.83
C HIS A 91 -6.42 -2.62 17.16
N ASN A 92 -5.51 -3.54 17.47
CA ASN A 92 -4.08 -3.26 17.48
C ASN A 92 -3.55 -3.16 16.04
N ALA A 93 -2.83 -2.10 15.71
CA ALA A 93 -2.24 -1.94 14.37
C ALA A 93 -1.25 -3.07 14.01
N LYS A 94 -0.54 -3.64 15.00
CA LYS A 94 0.43 -4.73 14.80
C LYS A 94 -0.19 -6.12 14.66
N ASN A 95 -1.34 -6.35 15.32
CA ASN A 95 -1.96 -7.68 15.47
C ASN A 95 -3.36 -7.75 14.88
N ASN A 96 -3.64 -6.97 13.86
CA ASN A 96 -4.97 -6.95 13.25
C ASN A 96 -5.30 -8.29 12.58
N LYS A 97 -5.63 -9.31 13.39
CA LYS A 97 -6.03 -10.65 12.92
C LYS A 97 -7.33 -10.62 12.11
N SER A 98 -8.16 -9.58 12.29
CA SER A 98 -9.40 -9.41 11.54
C SER A 98 -9.14 -8.95 10.10
N ASP A 99 -8.00 -8.34 9.86
CA ASP A 99 -7.58 -7.92 8.53
C ASP A 99 -6.68 -8.98 7.88
N LYS A 100 -7.32 -10.11 7.52
CA LYS A 100 -6.67 -11.16 6.71
C LYS A 100 -6.10 -10.63 5.39
N TYR A 101 -6.56 -9.45 4.97
CA TYR A 101 -6.09 -8.79 3.75
C TYR A 101 -4.83 -7.96 4.01
N SER A 102 -4.74 -7.15 5.09
CA SER A 102 -3.55 -6.33 5.36
C SER A 102 -2.30 -7.18 5.60
N GLN A 103 -2.44 -8.36 6.22
CA GLN A 103 -1.31 -9.28 6.39
C GLN A 103 -0.80 -9.86 5.05
N LYS A 104 -1.70 -10.02 4.06
CA LYS A 104 -1.30 -10.43 2.70
C LYS A 104 -0.64 -9.30 1.91
N PHE A 105 -0.86 -8.05 2.32
CA PHE A 105 -0.29 -6.84 1.71
C PHE A 105 0.97 -6.33 2.41
N LYS A 106 1.56 -7.10 3.34
CA LYS A 106 2.87 -6.73 3.89
C LYS A 106 3.87 -6.62 2.75
N PHE A 107 4.29 -5.39 2.50
CA PHE A 107 5.28 -5.06 1.50
C PHE A 107 6.65 -4.93 2.17
N ASP A 108 7.58 -5.79 1.76
CA ASP A 108 9.00 -5.69 2.10
C ASP A 108 9.77 -5.56 0.78
N PRO A 109 10.38 -4.41 0.51
CA PRO A 109 11.08 -4.13 -0.74
C PRO A 109 12.14 -5.18 -1.11
N GLU A 110 12.79 -5.78 -0.11
CA GLU A 110 13.87 -6.75 -0.31
C GLU A 110 13.37 -8.13 -0.75
N ASN A 111 12.06 -8.34 -0.74
CA ASN A 111 11.46 -9.59 -1.20
C ASN A 111 11.18 -9.62 -2.71
N TYR A 112 11.55 -8.55 -3.45
CA TYR A 112 11.18 -8.40 -4.86
C TYR A 112 12.38 -8.15 -5.75
N THR A 113 12.31 -8.68 -6.97
CA THR A 113 13.09 -8.21 -8.10
C THR A 113 12.33 -7.07 -8.78
N TYR A 114 13.07 -6.15 -9.39
CA TYR A 114 12.54 -4.94 -10.00
C TYR A 114 12.88 -4.86 -11.46
N SER A 115 11.96 -4.33 -12.25
CA SER A 115 12.23 -3.91 -13.65
C SER A 115 11.40 -2.68 -13.99
N VAL A 116 11.88 -1.87 -14.93
CA VAL A 116 11.15 -0.71 -15.45
C VAL A 116 11.12 -0.73 -16.96
N ALA A 117 9.99 -0.35 -17.54
CA ALA A 117 9.79 -0.19 -18.97
C ALA A 117 8.97 1.07 -19.26
N GLN A 118 9.09 1.60 -20.47
CA GLN A 118 8.18 2.61 -20.99
C GLN A 118 6.80 1.98 -21.17
N ALA A 119 5.77 2.73 -20.82
CA ALA A 119 4.39 2.33 -20.97
C ALA A 119 3.55 3.50 -21.48
N GLU A 120 2.39 3.20 -22.03
CA GLU A 120 1.40 4.22 -22.34
C GLU A 120 1.02 4.98 -21.07
N GLY A 121 1.11 6.30 -21.12
CA GLY A 121 0.83 7.17 -19.98
C GLY A 121 1.96 7.32 -18.96
N GLY A 122 3.10 6.57 -19.04
CA GLY A 122 4.13 6.73 -18.02
C GLY A 122 5.26 5.71 -18.04
N LEU A 123 5.74 5.39 -16.84
CA LEU A 123 6.72 4.32 -16.58
C LEU A 123 6.02 3.18 -15.84
N MET A 124 6.17 1.97 -16.35
CA MET A 124 5.71 0.77 -15.66
C MET A 124 6.86 0.17 -14.84
N VAL A 125 6.77 0.25 -13.53
CA VAL A 125 7.67 -0.46 -12.63
C VAL A 125 7.00 -1.78 -12.22
N THR A 126 7.68 -2.89 -12.51
CA THR A 126 7.21 -4.24 -12.19
C THR A 126 8.05 -4.82 -11.07
N LEU A 127 7.38 -5.29 -10.03
CA LEU A 127 7.98 -6.02 -8.92
C LEU A 127 7.50 -7.46 -8.97
N LYS A 128 8.44 -8.42 -8.93
CA LYS A 128 8.14 -9.85 -8.86
C LYS A 128 8.70 -10.45 -7.58
N LEU A 129 7.85 -11.18 -6.85
CA LEU A 129 8.25 -11.83 -5.61
C LEU A 129 9.35 -12.86 -5.87
N ILE A 130 10.43 -12.78 -5.11
CA ILE A 130 11.53 -13.75 -5.15
C ILE A 130 11.01 -15.10 -4.62
N LYS A 131 11.39 -16.19 -5.29
CA LYS A 131 11.00 -17.55 -4.91
C LYS A 131 11.33 -17.84 -3.43
N GLY A 132 10.36 -18.37 -2.70
CA GLY A 132 10.50 -18.68 -1.26
C GLY A 132 10.22 -17.51 -0.32
N ARG A 133 10.06 -16.28 -0.82
CA ARG A 133 9.68 -15.13 -0.01
C ARG A 133 8.16 -15.02 0.15
N LYS A 134 7.72 -14.26 1.17
CA LYS A 134 6.30 -14.00 1.45
C LYS A 134 5.92 -12.60 0.96
N GLY A 135 4.76 -12.47 0.32
CA GLY A 135 4.25 -11.19 -0.18
C GLY A 135 3.27 -11.36 -1.34
N MET A 136 2.97 -10.25 -1.99
CA MET A 136 2.19 -10.22 -3.24
C MET A 136 3.03 -10.81 -4.37
N LYS A 137 2.44 -11.69 -5.19
CA LYS A 137 3.19 -12.38 -6.25
C LYS A 137 3.83 -11.43 -7.25
N GLU A 138 3.08 -10.41 -7.63
CA GLU A 138 3.52 -9.44 -8.64
C GLU A 138 2.79 -8.11 -8.42
N ILE A 139 3.51 -7.01 -8.62
CA ILE A 139 3.00 -5.64 -8.51
C ILE A 139 3.44 -4.88 -9.75
N HIS A 140 2.51 -4.21 -10.40
CA HIS A 140 2.76 -3.29 -11.51
C HIS A 140 2.36 -1.88 -11.07
N ALA A 141 3.31 -0.98 -10.93
CA ALA A 141 3.08 0.42 -10.62
C ALA A 141 3.26 1.26 -11.88
N LEU A 142 2.18 1.86 -12.38
CA LEU A 142 2.25 2.87 -13.43
C LEU A 142 2.46 4.23 -12.78
N LEU A 143 3.53 4.90 -13.17
CA LEU A 143 4.00 6.16 -12.61
C LEU A 143 4.15 7.22 -13.69
N GLU A 144 3.94 8.48 -13.36
CA GLU A 144 4.29 9.60 -14.23
C GLU A 144 5.80 9.61 -14.55
N ARG A 145 6.17 9.96 -15.78
CA ARG A 145 7.58 9.85 -16.25
C ARG A 145 8.56 10.72 -15.50
N ASN A 146 8.18 11.94 -15.17
CA ASN A 146 9.10 12.95 -14.64
C ASN A 146 8.98 13.10 -13.12
N THR A 147 7.78 12.94 -12.59
CA THR A 147 7.49 13.17 -11.17
C THR A 147 7.46 11.89 -10.35
N TYR A 148 7.32 10.75 -11.01
CA TYR A 148 7.08 9.42 -10.43
C TYR A 148 5.82 9.36 -9.54
N ARG A 149 4.86 10.27 -9.76
CA ARG A 149 3.55 10.22 -9.08
C ARG A 149 2.81 8.95 -9.49
N PRO A 150 2.15 8.27 -8.55
CA PRO A 150 1.41 7.06 -8.87
C PRO A 150 0.14 7.39 -9.68
N ILE A 151 -0.06 6.67 -10.79
CA ILE A 151 -1.26 6.72 -11.63
C ILE A 151 -2.16 5.51 -11.35
N SER A 152 -1.55 4.34 -11.24
CA SER A 152 -2.26 3.11 -10.87
C SER A 152 -1.32 2.05 -10.33
N VAL A 153 -1.89 1.14 -9.55
CA VAL A 153 -1.18 -0.05 -9.07
C VAL A 153 -2.02 -1.28 -9.39
N ARG A 154 -1.43 -2.26 -10.06
CA ARG A 154 -2.02 -3.58 -10.27
C ARG A 154 -1.30 -4.59 -9.40
N ILE A 155 -2.06 -5.38 -8.67
CA ILE A 155 -1.53 -6.35 -7.71
C ILE A 155 -2.08 -7.74 -8.06
N LYS A 156 -1.19 -8.72 -8.13
CA LYS A 156 -1.56 -10.13 -8.32
C LYS A 156 -1.61 -10.84 -6.98
N ILE A 157 -2.80 -11.26 -6.58
CA ILE A 157 -3.04 -12.04 -5.37
C ILE A 157 -3.58 -13.40 -5.79
N ALA A 158 -2.83 -14.46 -5.51
CA ALA A 158 -3.10 -15.79 -6.04
C ALA A 158 -3.19 -15.75 -7.58
N PHE A 159 -4.36 -15.89 -8.16
CA PHE A 159 -4.61 -15.87 -9.62
C PHE A 159 -5.37 -14.63 -10.07
N ILE A 160 -5.76 -13.73 -9.16
CA ILE A 160 -6.61 -12.57 -9.45
C ILE A 160 -5.74 -11.31 -9.53
N TRP A 161 -5.93 -10.54 -10.59
CA TRP A 161 -5.41 -9.19 -10.71
C TRP A 161 -6.41 -8.19 -10.15
N THR A 162 -5.94 -7.33 -9.28
CA THR A 162 -6.66 -6.17 -8.76
C THR A 162 -6.02 -4.92 -9.27
N THR A 163 -6.78 -4.03 -9.90
CA THR A 163 -6.30 -2.72 -10.33
C THR A 163 -6.86 -1.65 -9.41
N ILE A 164 -5.96 -0.83 -8.90
CA ILE A 164 -6.24 0.37 -8.10
C ILE A 164 -5.85 1.56 -8.97
N LYS A 165 -6.83 2.29 -9.47
CA LYS A 165 -6.59 3.58 -10.12
C LYS A 165 -6.42 4.65 -9.07
N ILE A 166 -5.52 5.59 -9.30
CA ILE A 166 -5.20 6.68 -8.38
C ILE A 166 -5.49 7.99 -9.10
N SER A 167 -6.24 8.86 -8.45
CA SER A 167 -6.51 10.23 -8.90
C SER A 167 -6.29 11.21 -7.76
N ASP A 168 -6.25 12.49 -8.09
CA ASP A 168 -6.11 13.61 -7.14
C ASP A 168 -4.96 13.41 -6.13
N PHE A 169 -3.85 12.83 -6.62
CA PHE A 169 -2.68 12.59 -5.80
C PHE A 169 -2.01 13.91 -5.41
N GLN A 170 -1.89 14.13 -4.11
CA GLN A 170 -1.19 15.26 -3.53
C GLN A 170 -0.15 14.77 -2.52
N SER A 171 1.12 15.07 -2.74
CA SER A 171 2.19 14.75 -1.79
C SER A 171 2.35 15.89 -0.79
N GLY A 172 2.41 15.56 0.50
CA GLY A 172 2.55 16.52 1.59
C GLY A 172 1.22 17.07 2.12
N GLY A 173 1.32 18.03 3.05
CA GLY A 173 0.16 18.72 3.61
C GLY A 173 -0.62 17.94 4.68
N ILE A 174 -0.17 16.74 5.07
CA ILE A 174 -0.86 15.92 6.06
C ILE A 174 -0.42 16.28 7.47
N THR A 175 -1.37 16.74 8.28
CA THR A 175 -1.16 17.02 9.70
C THR A 175 -1.59 15.84 10.58
N ASP A 176 -1.07 15.77 11.79
CA ASP A 176 -1.47 14.72 12.75
C ASP A 176 -2.94 14.87 13.19
N GLU A 177 -3.46 16.10 13.15
CA GLU A 177 -4.86 16.40 13.41
C GLU A 177 -5.80 15.71 12.41
N MET A 178 -5.47 15.77 11.12
CA MET A 178 -6.24 15.11 10.04
C MET A 178 -6.32 13.60 10.22
N LEU A 179 -5.33 13.00 10.88
CA LEU A 179 -5.22 11.56 11.11
C LEU A 179 -5.72 11.13 12.50
N ARG A 180 -6.22 12.06 13.32
CA ARG A 180 -6.76 11.76 14.64
C ARG A 180 -8.18 11.22 14.52
N PHE A 181 -8.48 10.14 15.24
CA PHE A 181 -9.84 9.62 15.32
C PHE A 181 -10.78 10.62 16.02
N PRO A 182 -11.84 11.11 15.35
CA PRO A 182 -12.75 12.13 15.93
C PRO A 182 -13.79 11.46 16.82
N LYS A 183 -13.41 11.10 18.04
CA LYS A 183 -14.23 10.33 19.00
C LYS A 183 -15.60 10.94 19.24
N GLU A 184 -15.68 12.26 19.35
CA GLU A 184 -16.96 12.98 19.60
C GLU A 184 -17.96 12.82 18.45
N GLN A 185 -17.50 12.72 17.23
CA GLN A 185 -18.35 12.49 16.05
C GLN A 185 -19.05 11.12 16.09
N TYR A 186 -18.48 10.16 16.82
CA TYR A 186 -18.97 8.77 16.89
C TYR A 186 -19.39 8.37 18.30
N ARG A 187 -19.68 9.34 19.18
CA ARG A 187 -20.05 9.07 20.59
C ARG A 187 -21.25 8.14 20.73
N ASP A 188 -22.20 8.21 19.79
CA ASP A 188 -23.44 7.43 19.82
C ASP A 188 -23.31 6.06 19.14
N TYR A 189 -22.09 5.71 18.65
CA TYR A 189 -21.81 4.42 18.04
C TYR A 189 -21.46 3.38 19.10
N LYS A 190 -21.81 2.12 18.83
CA LYS A 190 -21.37 0.99 19.66
C LYS A 190 -19.86 0.77 19.48
N TYR A 191 -19.11 0.84 20.57
CA TYR A 191 -17.68 0.53 20.57
C TYR A 191 -17.44 -0.95 20.85
N VAL A 192 -16.66 -1.62 20.01
CA VAL A 192 -16.28 -3.03 20.11
C VAL A 192 -14.77 -3.14 20.15
N ASP A 193 -14.21 -3.44 21.31
CA ASP A 193 -12.78 -3.64 21.49
C ASP A 193 -12.41 -5.06 21.02
N LYS A 194 -11.49 -5.14 20.05
CA LYS A 194 -10.96 -6.38 19.44
C LYS A 194 -9.44 -6.48 19.55
N ARG A 195 -8.85 -5.73 20.45
CA ARG A 195 -7.39 -5.73 20.68
C ARG A 195 -6.87 -6.99 21.31
#